data_57b5b69734bdf14c41e461c3828636ad
#
_entry.id   57b5b69734bdf14c41e461c3828636ad
#
_cell.length_a   1.000
_cell.length_b   1.000
_cell.length_c   1.000
_cell.angle_alpha   90.00
_cell.angle_beta   90.00
_cell.angle_gamma   90.00
#
_symmetry.space_group_name_H-M   'P 1'
#
loop_
_entity.id
_entity.type
_entity.pdbx_description
1 polymer ?
#
loop_
_entity_poly.entity_id
_entity_poly.type
_entity_poly.pdbx_seq_one_letter_code
_entity_poly.pdbx_strand_id
1 'polypeptide(L)'
;MLSNFYIEDHVRMALKEDIGFGDITTENLAEDTDFLKGELNTRCDGILCGIEVFKAVYKILSDDVKIKFYFKDGDAIKKGDKIADIEGPAKALLMGERVSLNYIQRMSGIATETHKYQLAIGDNKAKIVDTRKTTPNFRAFEKYSVKTGGGALHRFNLSDCAMIKDNHIRLAGSLTKAVEKLRKNISHAHKIEVECDTLDQVKEAVNVGADIIMLDNMPLETMKEACKIIDGKAVVEASGNVTLDTAKNIAECGVDIISSSAIVAKAPTLDLALDM
;
A
#
# COMPACT_ATOMS: atom_id res chain seq x y z
N MET A 1 -3.06 -3.06 10.79
CA MET A 1 -2.51 -4.44 10.84
C MET A 1 -3.44 -5.32 10.01
N LEU A 2 -2.93 -6.20 9.16
CA LEU A 2 -3.75 -7.21 8.47
C LEU A 2 -4.26 -8.20 9.52
N SER A 3 -5.56 -8.51 9.53
CA SER A 3 -6.09 -9.55 10.40
C SER A 3 -5.77 -10.93 9.84
N ASN A 4 -5.54 -11.91 10.72
CA ASN A 4 -5.27 -13.29 10.31
C ASN A 4 -6.42 -13.86 9.46
N PHE A 5 -7.68 -13.56 9.80
CA PHE A 5 -8.85 -13.97 9.00
C PHE A 5 -8.73 -13.50 7.55
N TYR A 6 -8.38 -12.23 7.34
CA TYR A 6 -8.27 -11.68 6.00
C TYR A 6 -7.10 -12.31 5.23
N ILE A 7 -5.97 -12.56 5.91
CA ILE A 7 -4.81 -13.24 5.33
C ILE A 7 -5.18 -14.66 4.90
N GLU A 8 -5.76 -15.44 5.82
CA GLU A 8 -6.09 -16.85 5.55
C GLU A 8 -7.09 -17.00 4.40
N ASP A 9 -8.16 -16.22 4.39
CA ASP A 9 -9.16 -16.26 3.32
C ASP A 9 -8.52 -15.97 1.95
N HIS A 10 -7.68 -14.95 1.89
CA HIS A 10 -7.03 -14.55 0.63
C HIS A 10 -5.99 -15.59 0.19
N VAL A 11 -5.18 -16.09 1.10
CA VAL A 11 -4.16 -17.11 0.80
C VAL A 11 -4.81 -18.43 0.35
N ARG A 12 -5.94 -18.84 0.95
CA ARG A 12 -6.68 -20.02 0.48
C ARG A 12 -7.17 -19.86 -0.97
N MET A 13 -7.62 -18.68 -1.36
CA MET A 13 -8.00 -18.40 -2.75
C MET A 13 -6.80 -18.50 -3.69
N ALA A 14 -5.65 -17.93 -3.31
CA ALA A 14 -4.43 -17.96 -4.10
C ALA A 14 -3.86 -19.38 -4.25
N LEU A 15 -3.85 -20.16 -3.17
CA LEU A 15 -3.45 -21.57 -3.21
C LEU A 15 -4.40 -22.41 -4.08
N LYS A 16 -5.71 -22.15 -4.01
CA LYS A 16 -6.69 -22.84 -4.86
C LYS A 16 -6.50 -22.50 -6.34
N GLU A 17 -6.10 -21.27 -6.67
CA GLU A 17 -5.80 -20.85 -8.04
C GLU A 17 -4.56 -21.57 -8.57
N ASP A 18 -3.49 -21.66 -7.77
CA ASP A 18 -2.19 -22.16 -8.19
C ASP A 18 -2.12 -23.71 -8.20
N ILE A 19 -2.65 -24.35 -7.17
CA ILE A 19 -2.63 -25.84 -7.04
C ILE A 19 -3.75 -26.49 -7.87
N GLY A 20 -4.92 -25.83 -8.01
CA GLY A 20 -6.05 -26.38 -8.74
C GLY A 20 -6.58 -27.67 -8.14
N PHE A 21 -6.49 -28.75 -8.93
CA PHE A 21 -6.92 -30.11 -8.53
C PHE A 21 -5.76 -30.98 -8.01
N GLY A 22 -4.53 -30.46 -7.95
CA GLY A 22 -3.34 -31.13 -7.44
C GLY A 22 -2.09 -30.71 -8.18
N ASP A 23 -0.94 -30.82 -7.52
CA ASP A 23 0.39 -30.60 -8.14
C ASP A 23 0.87 -31.89 -8.77
N ILE A 24 0.65 -32.01 -10.09
CA ILE A 24 1.00 -33.23 -10.88
C ILE A 24 2.46 -33.62 -10.67
N THR A 25 3.37 -32.66 -10.57
CA THR A 25 4.80 -32.95 -10.42
C THR A 25 5.09 -33.49 -9.03
N THR A 26 4.72 -32.73 -8.02
CA THR A 26 5.03 -33.03 -6.62
C THR A 26 4.33 -34.30 -6.14
N GLU A 27 3.06 -34.50 -6.51
CA GLU A 27 2.29 -35.68 -6.11
C GLU A 27 2.81 -36.98 -6.70
N ASN A 28 3.49 -36.94 -7.85
CA ASN A 28 4.05 -38.12 -8.52
C ASN A 28 5.54 -38.36 -8.23
N LEU A 29 6.24 -37.40 -7.60
CA LEU A 29 7.67 -37.53 -7.30
C LEU A 29 7.96 -37.65 -5.80
N ALA A 30 7.17 -36.98 -4.95
CA ALA A 30 7.45 -36.93 -3.52
C ALA A 30 6.60 -37.95 -2.74
N GLU A 31 7.26 -38.68 -1.87
CA GLU A 31 6.61 -39.58 -0.90
C GLU A 31 6.11 -38.76 0.31
N ASP A 32 5.16 -39.32 1.08
CA ASP A 32 4.62 -38.64 2.27
C ASP A 32 5.65 -38.49 3.39
N THR A 33 6.72 -39.24 3.36
CA THR A 33 7.83 -39.20 4.31
C THR A 33 8.94 -38.25 3.93
N ASP A 34 8.89 -37.67 2.72
CA ASP A 34 9.95 -36.78 2.24
C ASP A 34 9.90 -35.44 2.94
N PHE A 35 11.08 -34.97 3.35
CA PHE A 35 11.30 -33.74 4.09
C PHE A 35 12.34 -32.90 3.36
N LEU A 36 12.06 -31.61 3.21
CA LEU A 36 12.99 -30.65 2.60
C LEU A 36 13.36 -29.55 3.59
N LYS A 37 14.49 -28.92 3.30
CA LYS A 37 14.97 -27.68 3.93
C LYS A 37 15.26 -26.69 2.85
N GLY A 38 15.00 -25.42 3.14
CA GLY A 38 15.27 -24.33 2.21
C GLY A 38 15.65 -23.05 2.94
N GLU A 39 16.18 -22.12 2.18
CA GLU A 39 16.58 -20.80 2.63
C GLU A 39 15.90 -19.74 1.76
N LEU A 40 15.23 -18.78 2.40
CA LEU A 40 14.72 -17.58 1.74
C LEU A 40 15.84 -16.54 1.72
N ASN A 41 16.27 -16.14 0.53
CA ASN A 41 17.39 -15.22 0.31
C ASN A 41 16.94 -14.00 -0.49
N THR A 42 17.56 -12.83 -0.27
CA THR A 42 17.33 -11.65 -1.12
C THR A 42 18.45 -11.47 -2.13
N ARG A 43 18.09 -11.12 -3.37
CA ARG A 43 19.02 -10.84 -4.48
C ARG A 43 19.22 -9.34 -4.71
N CYS A 44 18.53 -8.48 -3.94
CA CYS A 44 18.65 -7.03 -4.03
C CYS A 44 18.39 -6.36 -2.69
N ASP A 45 18.74 -5.06 -2.57
CA ASP A 45 18.44 -4.25 -1.40
C ASP A 45 16.97 -3.84 -1.38
N GLY A 46 16.36 -3.76 -0.17
CA GLY A 46 14.99 -3.33 -0.04
C GLY A 46 14.46 -3.31 1.39
N ILE A 47 13.15 -3.15 1.53
CA ILE A 47 12.41 -3.23 2.79
C ILE A 47 11.57 -4.50 2.78
N LEU A 48 11.80 -5.36 3.76
CA LEU A 48 11.06 -6.63 3.88
C LEU A 48 9.62 -6.36 4.32
N CYS A 49 8.66 -7.04 3.68
CA CYS A 49 7.25 -6.95 4.02
C CYS A 49 6.47 -8.19 3.59
N GLY A 50 5.62 -8.73 4.48
CA GLY A 50 4.72 -9.83 4.16
C GLY A 50 5.04 -11.14 4.87
N ILE A 51 5.82 -11.11 5.94
CA ILE A 51 6.22 -12.30 6.71
C ILE A 51 5.02 -13.14 7.17
N GLU A 52 3.99 -12.51 7.74
CA GLU A 52 2.83 -13.25 8.24
C GLU A 52 2.01 -13.87 7.10
N VAL A 53 2.02 -13.25 5.91
CA VAL A 53 1.36 -13.83 4.73
C VAL A 53 2.16 -15.02 4.22
N PHE A 54 3.50 -14.91 4.15
CA PHE A 54 4.39 -16.01 3.80
C PHE A 54 4.18 -17.22 4.73
N LYS A 55 4.15 -17.00 6.04
CA LYS A 55 3.88 -18.06 7.03
C LYS A 55 2.50 -18.70 6.86
N ALA A 56 1.47 -17.89 6.55
CA ALA A 56 0.11 -18.38 6.39
C ALA A 56 -0.04 -19.33 5.21
N VAL A 57 0.73 -19.13 4.12
CA VAL A 57 0.76 -20.08 2.98
C VAL A 57 1.11 -21.48 3.46
N TYR A 58 2.22 -21.60 4.18
CA TYR A 58 2.71 -22.90 4.62
C TYR A 58 1.86 -23.51 5.73
N LYS A 59 1.37 -22.67 6.66
CA LYS A 59 0.47 -23.16 7.72
C LYS A 59 -0.84 -23.75 7.18
N ILE A 60 -1.36 -23.22 6.07
CA ILE A 60 -2.55 -23.79 5.43
C ILE A 60 -2.25 -25.14 4.78
N LEU A 61 -1.03 -25.34 4.29
CA LEU A 61 -0.61 -26.58 3.62
C LEU A 61 -0.22 -27.68 4.61
N SER A 62 0.47 -27.32 5.70
CA SER A 62 0.86 -28.29 6.75
C SER A 62 1.24 -27.59 8.03
N ASP A 63 0.79 -28.10 9.18
CA ASP A 63 1.22 -27.66 10.51
C ASP A 63 2.66 -28.09 10.86
N ASP A 64 3.24 -29.02 10.11
CA ASP A 64 4.61 -29.54 10.33
C ASP A 64 5.70 -28.65 9.72
N VAL A 65 5.32 -27.62 8.95
CA VAL A 65 6.29 -26.67 8.38
C VAL A 65 6.78 -25.71 9.46
N LYS A 66 8.10 -25.66 9.61
CA LYS A 66 8.77 -24.75 10.54
C LYS A 66 9.49 -23.66 9.76
N ILE A 67 9.29 -22.40 10.14
CA ILE A 67 9.92 -21.24 9.51
C ILE A 67 10.55 -20.37 10.58
N LYS A 68 11.82 -20.03 10.40
CA LYS A 68 12.57 -19.12 11.27
C LYS A 68 13.03 -17.91 10.47
N PHE A 69 12.36 -16.78 10.65
CA PHE A 69 12.80 -15.50 10.11
C PHE A 69 13.90 -14.88 10.95
N TYR A 70 14.86 -14.21 10.29
CA TYR A 70 15.95 -13.44 10.91
C TYR A 70 15.69 -11.95 10.90
N PHE A 71 14.69 -11.50 10.15
CA PHE A 71 14.23 -10.13 9.98
C PHE A 71 12.74 -10.03 10.31
N LYS A 72 12.25 -8.82 10.47
CA LYS A 72 10.82 -8.49 10.64
C LYS A 72 10.35 -7.56 9.53
N ASP A 73 9.03 -7.43 9.36
CA ASP A 73 8.45 -6.46 8.43
C ASP A 73 8.91 -5.04 8.79
N GLY A 74 9.38 -4.30 7.79
CA GLY A 74 9.96 -2.96 7.91
C GLY A 74 11.47 -2.91 8.05
N ASP A 75 12.15 -4.04 8.26
CA ASP A 75 13.60 -4.06 8.29
C ASP A 75 14.18 -3.85 6.88
N ALA A 76 15.26 -3.09 6.82
CA ALA A 76 16.06 -2.96 5.61
C ALA A 76 16.91 -4.23 5.43
N ILE A 77 16.83 -4.81 4.23
CA ILE A 77 17.59 -6.00 3.81
C ILE A 77 18.53 -5.64 2.67
N LYS A 78 19.66 -6.35 2.59
CA LYS A 78 20.69 -6.14 1.58
C LYS A 78 20.90 -7.38 0.75
N LYS A 79 21.29 -7.18 -0.50
CA LYS A 79 21.63 -8.27 -1.42
C LYS A 79 22.53 -9.30 -0.76
N GLY A 80 22.08 -10.56 -0.76
CA GLY A 80 22.80 -11.70 -0.18
C GLY A 80 22.41 -12.02 1.28
N ASP A 81 21.52 -11.24 1.90
CA ASP A 81 21.01 -11.58 3.24
C ASP A 81 20.15 -12.83 3.19
N LYS A 82 20.38 -13.75 4.12
CA LYS A 82 19.46 -14.85 4.40
C LYS A 82 18.31 -14.36 5.28
N ILE A 83 17.11 -14.39 4.74
CA ILE A 83 15.90 -13.84 5.36
C ILE A 83 15.26 -14.85 6.32
N ALA A 84 15.17 -16.13 5.91
CA ALA A 84 14.60 -17.18 6.73
C ALA A 84 15.16 -18.55 6.38
N ASP A 85 15.10 -19.46 7.36
CA ASP A 85 15.15 -20.91 7.14
C ASP A 85 13.73 -21.47 7.14
N ILE A 86 13.49 -22.46 6.31
CA ILE A 86 12.24 -23.22 6.25
C ILE A 86 12.53 -24.72 6.20
N GLU A 87 11.78 -25.53 6.94
CA GLU A 87 11.85 -26.99 6.85
C GLU A 87 10.47 -27.60 7.02
N GLY A 88 10.20 -28.70 6.35
CA GLY A 88 8.91 -29.39 6.46
C GLY A 88 8.68 -30.45 5.41
N PRO A 89 7.46 -31.04 5.38
CA PRO A 89 7.09 -32.00 4.35
C PRO A 89 7.34 -31.47 2.94
N ALA A 90 8.01 -32.24 2.09
CA ALA A 90 8.41 -31.84 0.75
C ALA A 90 7.22 -31.32 -0.09
N LYS A 91 6.09 -32.04 -0.04
CA LYS A 91 4.87 -31.63 -0.74
C LYS A 91 4.40 -30.23 -0.35
N ALA A 92 4.39 -29.89 0.95
CA ALA A 92 3.96 -28.59 1.43
C ALA A 92 4.93 -27.47 1.00
N LEU A 93 6.26 -27.73 1.05
CA LEU A 93 7.25 -26.74 0.67
C LEU A 93 7.18 -26.42 -0.84
N LEU A 94 7.11 -27.44 -1.68
CA LEU A 94 7.05 -27.29 -3.14
C LEU A 94 5.75 -26.62 -3.60
N MET A 95 4.60 -27.05 -3.07
CA MET A 95 3.30 -26.45 -3.41
C MET A 95 3.15 -25.01 -2.94
N GLY A 96 3.81 -24.64 -1.84
CA GLY A 96 3.69 -23.29 -1.26
C GLY A 96 4.67 -22.27 -1.83
N GLU A 97 5.74 -22.70 -2.49
CA GLU A 97 6.85 -21.86 -2.92
C GLU A 97 6.39 -20.64 -3.73
N ARG A 98 5.70 -20.87 -4.85
CA ARG A 98 5.36 -19.79 -5.78
C ARG A 98 4.41 -18.79 -5.15
N VAL A 99 3.36 -19.25 -4.49
CA VAL A 99 2.37 -18.37 -3.84
C VAL A 99 3.02 -17.55 -2.72
N SER A 100 3.82 -18.15 -1.86
CA SER A 100 4.51 -17.47 -0.78
C SER A 100 5.47 -16.38 -1.31
N LEU A 101 6.25 -16.69 -2.35
CA LEU A 101 7.14 -15.74 -3.01
C LEU A 101 6.38 -14.60 -3.68
N ASN A 102 5.28 -14.86 -4.37
CA ASN A 102 4.48 -13.83 -5.02
C ASN A 102 4.01 -12.77 -4.03
N TYR A 103 3.55 -13.17 -2.83
CA TYR A 103 3.16 -12.24 -1.78
C TYR A 103 4.34 -11.43 -1.25
N ILE A 104 5.38 -12.11 -0.76
CA ILE A 104 6.47 -11.41 -0.07
C ILE A 104 7.27 -10.51 -1.02
N GLN A 105 7.47 -10.92 -2.28
CA GLN A 105 8.12 -10.12 -3.32
C GLN A 105 7.31 -8.87 -3.66
N ARG A 106 5.99 -9.00 -3.87
CA ARG A 106 5.12 -7.87 -4.19
C ARG A 106 5.02 -6.89 -3.03
N MET A 107 4.78 -7.39 -1.84
CA MET A 107 4.62 -6.57 -0.63
C MET A 107 5.92 -5.84 -0.28
N SER A 108 7.07 -6.52 -0.35
CA SER A 108 8.38 -5.91 -0.13
C SER A 108 8.73 -4.88 -1.21
N GLY A 109 8.35 -5.10 -2.46
CA GLY A 109 8.54 -4.15 -3.53
C GLY A 109 7.80 -2.84 -3.29
N ILE A 110 6.53 -2.90 -2.85
CA ILE A 110 5.73 -1.71 -2.50
C ILE A 110 6.32 -1.00 -1.27
N ALA A 111 6.71 -1.74 -0.23
CA ALA A 111 7.34 -1.17 0.95
C ALA A 111 8.65 -0.44 0.59
N THR A 112 9.47 -1.06 -0.26
CA THR A 112 10.73 -0.47 -0.76
C THR A 112 10.47 0.81 -1.55
N GLU A 113 9.52 0.79 -2.47
CA GLU A 113 9.21 1.97 -3.29
C GLU A 113 8.65 3.11 -2.41
N THR A 114 7.75 2.80 -1.48
CA THR A 114 7.23 3.78 -0.53
C THR A 114 8.35 4.41 0.31
N HIS A 115 9.30 3.59 0.78
CA HIS A 115 10.44 4.05 1.56
C HIS A 115 11.31 5.05 0.78
N LYS A 116 11.55 4.82 -0.51
CA LYS A 116 12.28 5.76 -1.37
C LYS A 116 11.58 7.13 -1.43
N TYR A 117 10.26 7.16 -1.61
CA TYR A 117 9.50 8.41 -1.60
C TYR A 117 9.55 9.12 -0.27
N GLN A 118 9.44 8.38 0.84
CA GLN A 118 9.53 8.98 2.18
C GLN A 118 10.92 9.57 2.44
N LEU A 119 11.99 8.91 1.99
CA LEU A 119 13.35 9.45 2.05
C LEU A 119 13.51 10.69 1.17
N ALA A 120 12.91 10.71 -0.02
CA ALA A 120 12.98 11.87 -0.91
C ALA A 120 12.27 13.10 -0.31
N ILE A 121 11.17 12.92 0.43
CA ILE A 121 10.46 13.97 1.15
C ILE A 121 11.35 14.54 2.29
N GLY A 122 12.21 13.72 2.90
CA GLY A 122 13.13 14.11 3.97
C GLY A 122 12.42 14.56 5.24
N ASP A 123 12.95 15.59 5.91
CA ASP A 123 12.46 16.12 7.19
C ASP A 123 11.23 17.03 7.06
N ASN A 124 10.64 17.16 5.87
CA ASN A 124 9.41 17.92 5.69
C ASN A 124 8.25 17.26 6.47
N LYS A 125 7.26 18.06 6.89
CA LYS A 125 6.07 17.55 7.60
C LYS A 125 5.20 16.60 6.78
N ALA A 126 5.31 16.67 5.45
CA ALA A 126 4.51 15.90 4.51
C ALA A 126 4.72 14.38 4.68
N LYS A 127 3.64 13.62 4.49
CA LYS A 127 3.68 12.14 4.43
C LYS A 127 3.26 11.68 3.04
N ILE A 128 4.02 10.72 2.48
CA ILE A 128 3.56 10.00 1.30
C ILE A 128 2.41 9.07 1.68
N VAL A 129 1.35 9.04 0.88
CA VAL A 129 0.21 8.13 1.07
C VAL A 129 -0.14 7.40 -0.23
N ASP A 130 -0.77 6.26 -0.08
CA ASP A 130 -1.35 5.49 -1.17
C ASP A 130 -2.63 6.14 -1.72
N THR A 131 -3.27 5.44 -2.63
CA THR A 131 -4.56 5.82 -3.20
C THR A 131 -5.49 4.61 -3.28
N ARG A 132 -6.67 4.75 -3.90
CA ARG A 132 -7.53 3.63 -4.26
C ARG A 132 -7.18 2.96 -5.60
N LYS A 133 -6.13 3.44 -6.29
CA LYS A 133 -5.60 2.82 -7.51
C LYS A 133 -4.72 1.64 -7.12
N THR A 134 -5.37 0.52 -6.80
CA THR A 134 -4.78 -0.71 -6.26
C THR A 134 -5.14 -1.90 -7.13
N THR A 135 -4.40 -3.00 -7.01
CA THR A 135 -4.78 -4.28 -7.59
C THR A 135 -6.13 -4.74 -7.01
N PRO A 136 -7.11 -5.12 -7.84
CA PRO A 136 -8.38 -5.64 -7.33
C PRO A 136 -8.17 -6.75 -6.30
N ASN A 137 -8.94 -6.72 -5.21
CA ASN A 137 -8.89 -7.62 -4.07
C ASN A 137 -7.57 -7.63 -3.26
N PHE A 138 -6.50 -6.98 -3.73
CA PHE A 138 -5.19 -6.97 -3.06
C PHE A 138 -4.92 -5.71 -2.22
N ARG A 139 -5.87 -4.77 -2.16
CA ARG A 139 -5.72 -3.45 -1.50
C ARG A 139 -5.24 -3.52 -0.06
N ALA A 140 -5.70 -4.47 0.74
CA ALA A 140 -5.32 -4.56 2.15
C ALA A 140 -3.82 -4.86 2.30
N PHE A 141 -3.28 -5.74 1.46
CA PHE A 141 -1.86 -6.09 1.43
C PHE A 141 -1.01 -4.93 0.92
N GLU A 142 -1.45 -4.24 -0.14
CA GLU A 142 -0.75 -3.08 -0.70
C GLU A 142 -0.71 -1.92 0.29
N LYS A 143 -1.82 -1.61 0.96
CA LYS A 143 -1.85 -0.59 2.02
C LYS A 143 -0.99 -0.95 3.23
N TYR A 144 -1.00 -2.22 3.63
CA TYR A 144 -0.09 -2.70 4.69
C TYR A 144 1.37 -2.46 4.29
N SER A 145 1.73 -2.77 3.04
CA SER A 145 3.09 -2.59 2.51
C SER A 145 3.49 -1.11 2.48
N VAL A 146 2.58 -0.21 2.09
CA VAL A 146 2.83 1.24 2.14
C VAL A 146 3.14 1.68 3.57
N LYS A 147 2.34 1.23 4.55
CA LYS A 147 2.59 1.55 5.96
C LYS A 147 3.93 1.00 6.44
N THR A 148 4.27 -0.23 6.06
CA THR A 148 5.54 -0.88 6.39
C THR A 148 6.74 -0.13 5.81
N GLY A 149 6.61 0.44 4.62
CA GLY A 149 7.63 1.29 3.98
C GLY A 149 7.77 2.70 4.58
N GLY A 150 7.00 3.03 5.63
CA GLY A 150 7.04 4.33 6.32
C GLY A 150 6.05 5.35 5.80
N GLY A 151 5.22 5.02 4.80
CA GLY A 151 4.14 5.87 4.33
C GLY A 151 2.95 5.91 5.29
N ALA A 152 2.04 6.85 5.07
CA ALA A 152 0.73 6.89 5.70
C ALA A 152 -0.35 6.35 4.74
N LEU A 153 -1.60 6.28 5.20
CA LEU A 153 -2.68 5.68 4.43
C LEU A 153 -3.74 6.73 4.08
N HIS A 154 -4.15 6.74 2.83
CA HIS A 154 -5.37 7.41 2.38
C HIS A 154 -6.59 6.52 2.71
N ARG A 155 -7.82 7.05 2.53
CA ARG A 155 -9.07 6.30 2.76
C ARG A 155 -9.00 4.91 2.13
N PHE A 156 -9.48 3.91 2.86
CA PHE A 156 -9.43 2.51 2.44
C PHE A 156 -10.42 2.23 1.30
N ASN A 157 -11.63 2.76 1.42
CA ASN A 157 -12.72 2.55 0.46
C ASN A 157 -13.66 3.77 0.39
N LEU A 158 -14.81 3.63 -0.27
CA LEU A 158 -15.78 4.72 -0.45
C LEU A 158 -16.57 5.06 0.82
N SER A 159 -16.60 4.18 1.81
CA SER A 159 -17.31 4.39 3.07
C SER A 159 -16.46 5.04 4.16
N ASP A 160 -15.16 5.24 3.92
CA ASP A 160 -14.20 5.68 4.93
C ASP A 160 -14.16 7.22 5.07
N CYS A 161 -14.16 7.91 3.93
CA CYS A 161 -14.13 9.37 3.84
C CYS A 161 -14.89 9.82 2.58
N ALA A 162 -15.70 10.86 2.70
CA ALA A 162 -16.34 11.47 1.54
C ALA A 162 -15.32 12.29 0.74
N MET A 163 -15.37 12.19 -0.59
CA MET A 163 -14.51 12.96 -1.48
C MET A 163 -15.35 13.58 -2.60
N ILE A 164 -15.28 14.88 -2.71
CA ILE A 164 -15.94 15.68 -3.74
C ILE A 164 -14.91 15.93 -4.85
N LYS A 165 -15.32 15.59 -6.08
CA LYS A 165 -14.56 15.79 -7.31
C LYS A 165 -15.39 16.62 -8.29
N ASP A 166 -14.78 17.01 -9.40
CA ASP A 166 -15.39 17.79 -10.49
C ASP A 166 -16.80 17.30 -10.89
N ASN A 167 -16.98 15.99 -11.06
CA ASN A 167 -18.27 15.39 -11.40
C ASN A 167 -19.31 15.54 -10.28
N HIS A 168 -18.89 15.51 -9.02
CA HIS A 168 -19.79 15.74 -7.89
C HIS A 168 -20.21 17.21 -7.79
N ILE A 169 -19.27 18.15 -8.05
CA ILE A 169 -19.56 19.59 -8.10
C ILE A 169 -20.57 19.88 -9.22
N ARG A 170 -20.34 19.29 -10.40
CA ARG A 170 -21.28 19.43 -11.55
C ARG A 170 -22.66 18.91 -11.21
N LEU A 171 -22.75 17.74 -10.56
CA LEU A 171 -24.02 17.14 -10.14
C LEU A 171 -24.76 18.00 -9.11
N ALA A 172 -24.05 18.59 -8.16
CA ALA A 172 -24.65 19.43 -7.10
C ALA A 172 -24.93 20.88 -7.54
N GLY A 173 -24.29 21.33 -8.63
CA GLY A 173 -24.37 22.69 -9.18
C GLY A 173 -23.33 23.66 -8.64
N SER A 174 -22.67 23.39 -7.48
CA SER A 174 -21.51 24.11 -6.97
C SER A 174 -20.78 23.28 -5.91
N LEU A 175 -19.53 23.63 -5.60
CA LEU A 175 -18.73 23.03 -4.53
C LEU A 175 -19.43 23.22 -3.17
N THR A 176 -19.84 24.45 -2.85
CA THR A 176 -20.58 24.78 -1.62
C THR A 176 -21.81 23.89 -1.44
N LYS A 177 -22.68 23.79 -2.46
CA LYS A 177 -23.88 22.94 -2.38
C LYS A 177 -23.53 21.46 -2.19
N ALA A 178 -22.45 20.97 -2.81
CA ALA A 178 -22.00 19.59 -2.65
C ALA A 178 -21.59 19.31 -1.20
N VAL A 179 -20.76 20.16 -0.60
CA VAL A 179 -20.31 20.02 0.81
C VAL A 179 -21.50 20.13 1.77
N GLU A 180 -22.35 21.15 1.63
CA GLU A 180 -23.53 21.35 2.50
C GLU A 180 -24.50 20.15 2.44
N LYS A 181 -24.75 19.61 1.24
CA LYS A 181 -25.60 18.43 1.05
C LYS A 181 -24.98 17.19 1.71
N LEU A 182 -23.68 16.99 1.58
CA LEU A 182 -22.98 15.89 2.26
C LEU A 182 -23.06 16.02 3.77
N ARG A 183 -22.74 17.19 4.34
CA ARG A 183 -22.78 17.43 5.80
C ARG A 183 -24.14 17.09 6.43
N LYS A 184 -25.25 17.29 5.69
CA LYS A 184 -26.61 16.95 6.17
C LYS A 184 -26.92 15.46 6.14
N ASN A 185 -26.22 14.67 5.29
CA ASN A 185 -26.59 13.29 5.00
C ASN A 185 -25.59 12.23 5.50
N ILE A 186 -24.35 12.63 5.82
CA ILE A 186 -23.33 11.70 6.35
C ILE A 186 -23.23 11.86 7.87
N SER A 187 -22.64 10.85 8.51
CA SER A 187 -22.32 10.90 9.94
C SER A 187 -21.32 12.04 10.21
N HIS A 188 -21.46 12.71 11.36
CA HIS A 188 -20.50 13.73 11.84
C HIS A 188 -19.08 13.19 12.00
N ALA A 189 -18.91 11.86 12.08
CA ALA A 189 -17.60 11.20 12.18
C ALA A 189 -16.85 11.16 10.85
N HIS A 190 -17.53 11.38 9.71
CA HIS A 190 -16.89 11.34 8.40
C HIS A 190 -16.32 12.71 8.03
N LYS A 191 -15.07 12.71 7.56
CA LYS A 191 -14.46 13.88 6.94
C LYS A 191 -14.93 14.05 5.50
N ILE A 192 -14.88 15.30 5.03
CA ILE A 192 -15.13 15.69 3.64
C ILE A 192 -13.85 16.23 3.04
N GLU A 193 -13.37 15.55 2.02
CA GLU A 193 -12.25 15.94 1.19
C GLU A 193 -12.79 16.58 -0.10
N VAL A 194 -12.15 17.66 -0.56
CA VAL A 194 -12.50 18.38 -1.79
C VAL A 194 -11.29 18.47 -2.70
N GLU A 195 -11.41 17.96 -3.93
CA GLU A 195 -10.43 18.09 -4.99
C GLU A 195 -10.59 19.46 -5.67
N CYS A 196 -9.51 20.24 -5.72
CA CYS A 196 -9.46 21.60 -6.25
C CYS A 196 -8.40 21.73 -7.34
N ASP A 197 -8.77 22.28 -8.49
CA ASP A 197 -7.89 22.58 -9.63
C ASP A 197 -7.45 24.04 -9.65
N THR A 198 -8.14 24.92 -8.93
CA THR A 198 -7.93 26.37 -8.94
C THR A 198 -7.89 27.00 -7.55
N LEU A 199 -7.23 28.15 -7.40
CA LEU A 199 -7.20 28.89 -6.13
C LEU A 199 -8.59 29.38 -5.70
N ASP A 200 -9.51 29.63 -6.63
CA ASP A 200 -10.86 30.08 -6.29
C ASP A 200 -11.66 28.91 -5.69
N GLN A 201 -11.50 27.67 -6.20
CA GLN A 201 -12.05 26.47 -5.56
C GLN A 201 -11.44 26.25 -4.16
N VAL A 202 -10.13 26.50 -3.98
CA VAL A 202 -9.48 26.41 -2.66
C VAL A 202 -10.11 27.40 -1.68
N LYS A 203 -10.32 28.67 -2.07
CA LYS A 203 -11.00 29.66 -1.23
C LYS A 203 -12.44 29.24 -0.87
N GLU A 204 -13.19 28.72 -1.86
CA GLU A 204 -14.54 28.22 -1.66
C GLU A 204 -14.56 27.03 -0.68
N ALA A 205 -13.65 26.06 -0.85
CA ALA A 205 -13.51 24.88 0.00
C ALA A 205 -13.15 25.25 1.46
N VAL A 206 -12.27 26.23 1.65
CA VAL A 206 -11.95 26.80 2.98
C VAL A 206 -13.20 27.45 3.60
N ASN A 207 -13.91 28.27 2.84
CA ASN A 207 -15.08 29.02 3.34
C ASN A 207 -16.23 28.10 3.76
N VAL A 208 -16.43 26.98 3.06
CA VAL A 208 -17.47 25.99 3.38
C VAL A 208 -17.04 24.96 4.43
N GLY A 209 -15.79 25.03 4.89
CA GLY A 209 -15.25 24.20 5.97
C GLY A 209 -14.97 22.76 5.53
N ALA A 210 -14.34 22.54 4.37
CA ALA A 210 -13.81 21.25 3.99
C ALA A 210 -12.76 20.77 5.01
N ASP A 211 -12.74 19.48 5.33
CA ASP A 211 -11.78 18.91 6.29
C ASP A 211 -10.40 18.67 5.66
N ILE A 212 -10.39 18.32 4.37
CA ILE A 212 -9.20 18.06 3.56
C ILE A 212 -9.38 18.76 2.23
N ILE A 213 -8.36 19.47 1.78
CA ILE A 213 -8.33 20.13 0.47
C ILE A 213 -7.19 19.52 -0.35
N MET A 214 -7.57 18.84 -1.43
CA MET A 214 -6.62 18.23 -2.36
C MET A 214 -6.33 19.22 -3.49
N LEU A 215 -5.05 19.52 -3.69
CA LEU A 215 -4.53 20.33 -4.78
C LEU A 215 -4.16 19.36 -5.92
N ASP A 216 -5.03 19.26 -6.93
CA ASP A 216 -4.83 18.31 -8.02
C ASP A 216 -4.07 18.94 -9.19
N ASN A 217 -2.91 18.37 -9.51
CA ASN A 217 -2.03 18.79 -10.61
C ASN A 217 -1.65 20.30 -10.62
N MET A 218 -1.62 20.96 -9.47
CA MET A 218 -1.26 22.37 -9.39
C MET A 218 0.25 22.59 -9.55
N PRO A 219 0.70 23.68 -10.22
CA PRO A 219 2.11 24.10 -10.22
C PRO A 219 2.59 24.43 -8.81
N LEU A 220 3.90 24.26 -8.52
CA LEU A 220 4.48 24.47 -7.19
C LEU A 220 4.19 25.86 -6.59
N GLU A 221 4.26 26.91 -7.40
CA GLU A 221 3.97 28.28 -6.91
C GLU A 221 2.49 28.45 -6.53
N THR A 222 1.59 27.85 -7.30
CA THR A 222 0.15 27.81 -6.99
C THR A 222 -0.12 27.00 -5.73
N MET A 223 0.57 25.86 -5.51
CA MET A 223 0.48 25.07 -4.27
C MET A 223 0.90 25.87 -3.06
N LYS A 224 2.01 26.63 -3.13
CA LYS A 224 2.47 27.52 -2.05
C LYS A 224 1.44 28.59 -1.69
N GLU A 225 0.79 29.17 -2.71
CA GLU A 225 -0.27 30.15 -2.50
C GLU A 225 -1.52 29.49 -1.88
N ALA A 226 -1.92 28.32 -2.36
CA ALA A 226 -3.02 27.54 -1.80
C ALA A 226 -2.76 27.20 -0.32
N CYS A 227 -1.55 26.76 0.05
CA CYS A 227 -1.19 26.49 1.44
C CYS A 227 -1.34 27.74 2.33
N LYS A 228 -0.97 28.94 1.84
CA LYS A 228 -1.18 30.21 2.56
C LYS A 228 -2.66 30.56 2.73
N ILE A 229 -3.47 30.30 1.70
CA ILE A 229 -4.93 30.56 1.74
C ILE A 229 -5.60 29.61 2.75
N ILE A 230 -5.20 28.35 2.77
CA ILE A 230 -5.76 27.32 3.67
C ILE A 230 -5.36 27.62 5.14
N ASP A 231 -4.12 28.03 5.37
CA ASP A 231 -3.61 28.54 6.67
C ASP A 231 -4.03 27.66 7.87
N GLY A 232 -3.83 26.34 7.76
CA GLY A 232 -4.13 25.38 8.81
C GLY A 232 -5.61 25.09 9.08
N LYS A 233 -6.54 25.66 8.31
CA LYS A 233 -8.00 25.43 8.45
C LYS A 233 -8.45 24.07 7.94
N ALA A 234 -7.67 23.44 7.08
CA ALA A 234 -7.89 22.10 6.54
C ALA A 234 -6.55 21.37 6.37
N VAL A 235 -6.57 20.03 6.28
CA VAL A 235 -5.42 19.25 5.86
C VAL A 235 -5.18 19.51 4.37
N VAL A 236 -3.94 19.79 3.99
CA VAL A 236 -3.56 20.05 2.59
C VAL A 236 -2.97 18.79 1.97
N GLU A 237 -3.61 18.29 0.93
CA GLU A 237 -3.11 17.16 0.15
C GLU A 237 -2.66 17.62 -1.24
N ALA A 238 -1.47 17.20 -1.69
CA ALA A 238 -1.03 17.34 -3.07
C ALA A 238 -1.20 16.01 -3.82
N SER A 239 -1.77 16.08 -5.01
CA SER A 239 -2.02 14.93 -5.89
C SER A 239 -1.68 15.27 -7.34
N GLY A 240 -1.44 14.23 -8.14
CA GLY A 240 -1.19 14.36 -9.58
C GLY A 240 0.28 14.37 -9.96
N ASN A 241 0.66 13.43 -10.85
CA ASN A 241 2.00 13.32 -11.45
C ASN A 241 3.19 13.34 -10.48
N VAL A 242 3.00 12.86 -9.25
CA VAL A 242 4.05 12.79 -8.23
C VAL A 242 5.08 11.72 -8.61
N THR A 243 6.35 12.12 -8.67
CA THR A 243 7.52 11.26 -8.91
C THR A 243 8.53 11.40 -7.77
N LEU A 244 9.53 10.52 -7.71
CA LEU A 244 10.64 10.66 -6.75
C LEU A 244 11.33 12.02 -6.87
N ASP A 245 11.54 12.51 -8.09
CA ASP A 245 12.23 13.78 -8.37
C ASP A 245 11.41 15.00 -7.95
N THR A 246 10.07 14.90 -7.97
CA THR A 246 9.17 16.01 -7.61
C THR A 246 8.72 16.00 -6.16
N ALA A 247 8.79 14.86 -5.46
CA ALA A 247 8.26 14.69 -4.12
C ALA A 247 8.79 15.70 -3.10
N LYS A 248 10.11 15.97 -3.14
CA LYS A 248 10.75 16.96 -2.25
C LYS A 248 10.20 18.38 -2.49
N ASN A 249 10.16 18.82 -3.74
CA ASN A 249 9.70 20.16 -4.10
C ASN A 249 8.22 20.38 -3.73
N ILE A 250 7.40 19.33 -3.87
CA ILE A 250 5.99 19.35 -3.44
C ILE A 250 5.91 19.48 -1.92
N ALA A 251 6.70 18.71 -1.17
CA ALA A 251 6.73 18.78 0.29
C ALA A 251 7.15 20.18 0.80
N GLU A 252 8.10 20.81 0.12
CA GLU A 252 8.58 22.18 0.42
C GLU A 252 7.52 23.26 0.16
N CYS A 253 6.42 22.97 -0.56
CA CYS A 253 5.30 23.89 -0.70
C CYS A 253 4.49 24.06 0.60
N GLY A 254 4.69 23.18 1.60
CA GLY A 254 4.02 23.25 2.90
C GLY A 254 2.75 22.40 2.98
N VAL A 255 2.58 21.41 2.09
CA VAL A 255 1.48 20.43 2.15
C VAL A 255 1.67 19.45 3.32
N ASP A 256 0.59 18.84 3.78
CA ASP A 256 0.61 17.83 4.86
C ASP A 256 0.72 16.42 4.31
N ILE A 257 0.13 16.18 3.14
CA ILE A 257 0.01 14.86 2.51
C ILE A 257 0.40 14.96 1.04
N ILE A 258 1.08 13.94 0.55
CA ILE A 258 1.37 13.75 -0.88
C ILE A 258 0.82 12.38 -1.28
N SER A 259 -0.23 12.35 -2.09
CA SER A 259 -0.79 11.08 -2.56
C SER A 259 -0.20 10.67 -3.90
N SER A 260 0.24 9.42 -3.99
CA SER A 260 0.76 8.86 -5.23
C SER A 260 0.32 7.41 -5.45
N SER A 261 -0.25 7.15 -6.60
CA SER A 261 -0.51 5.77 -7.00
C SER A 261 0.76 5.04 -7.46
N ALA A 262 1.82 5.76 -7.79
CA ALA A 262 3.06 5.18 -8.31
C ALA A 262 3.74 4.27 -7.29
N ILE A 263 3.66 4.60 -6.01
CA ILE A 263 4.24 3.78 -4.92
C ILE A 263 3.63 2.37 -4.82
N VAL A 264 2.47 2.16 -5.46
CA VAL A 264 1.79 0.87 -5.55
C VAL A 264 1.78 0.38 -7.00
N ALA A 265 1.15 1.14 -7.92
CA ALA A 265 0.89 0.67 -9.27
C ALA A 265 2.16 0.48 -10.11
N LYS A 266 3.24 1.22 -9.81
CA LYS A 266 4.53 1.15 -10.52
C LYS A 266 5.65 0.51 -9.69
N ALA A 267 5.36 0.08 -8.45
CA ALA A 267 6.35 -0.58 -7.61
C ALA A 267 6.79 -1.91 -8.25
N PRO A 268 8.09 -2.11 -8.48
CA PRO A 268 8.60 -3.40 -8.93
C PRO A 268 8.48 -4.43 -7.81
N THR A 269 8.45 -5.70 -8.14
CA THR A 269 8.62 -6.78 -7.15
C THR A 269 10.06 -6.81 -6.65
N LEU A 270 10.25 -7.12 -5.38
CA LEU A 270 11.58 -7.33 -4.81
C LEU A 270 12.07 -8.74 -5.19
N ASP A 271 13.32 -8.88 -5.62
CA ASP A 271 13.87 -10.19 -6.02
C ASP A 271 14.29 -11.00 -4.79
N LEU A 272 13.41 -11.90 -4.37
CA LEU A 272 13.62 -12.88 -3.32
C LEU A 272 13.56 -14.29 -3.91
N ALA A 273 14.38 -15.20 -3.41
CA ALA A 273 14.40 -16.59 -3.85
C ALA A 273 14.30 -17.53 -2.65
N LEU A 274 13.61 -18.65 -2.86
CA LEU A 274 13.58 -19.77 -1.92
C LEU A 274 14.37 -20.91 -2.55
N ASP A 275 15.56 -21.16 -2.02
CA ASP A 275 16.47 -22.20 -2.46
C ASP A 275 16.26 -23.43 -1.55
N MET A 276 15.88 -24.59 -2.14
CA MET A 276 15.56 -25.84 -1.44
C MET A 276 16.51 -26.96 -1.86
#